data_f0223688219d61e0d03a78c8f996d085
#
_entry.id   f0223688219d61e0d03a78c8f996d085
#
_cell.length_a   1.000
_cell.length_b   1.000
_cell.length_c   1.000
_cell.angle_alpha   90.00
_cell.angle_beta   90.00
_cell.angle_gamma   90.00
#
_symmetry.space_group_name_H-M   'P 1'
#
loop_
_entity.id
_entity.type
_entity.pdbx_description
1 polymer ?
#
loop_
_entity_poly.entity_id
_entity_poly.type
_entity_poly.pdbx_seq_one_letter_code
_entity_poly.pdbx_strand_id
1 'polypeptide(L)'
;MQKQKPLLTINNKTEQYRIKFEEINKILITLLDTPIIKTMHIGSTSIDGALTSGIIDILVVVKSLHAMTTLDEKRLNLQNFYRLHHPYQKKCVYAQFSNLQSLTEVVRLHIVEEDGKKLNQYLTGQSILIEQIQAFNQYKKALNHEISVKEYENKKSEWFKRKLSV
;
A
#
# COMPACT_ATOMS: atom_id res chain seq x y z
N MET A 1 -18.62 -4.43 12.06
CA MET A 1 -17.43 -5.13 12.55
C MET A 1 -16.27 -4.14 12.71
N GLN A 2 -15.72 -4.00 13.90
CA GLN A 2 -14.54 -3.15 14.07
C GLN A 2 -13.31 -3.86 13.50
N LYS A 3 -12.58 -3.15 12.64
CA LYS A 3 -11.30 -3.63 12.12
C LYS A 3 -10.30 -3.71 13.27
N GLN A 4 -9.72 -4.87 13.49
CA GLN A 4 -8.71 -5.02 14.53
C GLN A 4 -7.44 -4.25 14.17
N LYS A 5 -6.75 -3.71 15.18
CA LYS A 5 -5.44 -3.11 14.99
C LYS A 5 -4.48 -4.15 14.41
N PRO A 6 -3.66 -3.78 13.42
CA PRO A 6 -2.69 -4.71 12.88
C PRO A 6 -1.65 -5.09 13.92
N LEU A 7 -1.31 -6.38 13.99
CA LEU A 7 -0.17 -6.85 14.77
C LEU A 7 1.11 -6.44 14.05
N LEU A 8 1.97 -5.69 14.74
CA LEU A 8 3.24 -5.25 14.19
C LEU A 8 4.38 -6.19 14.60
N THR A 9 5.15 -6.62 13.61
CA THR A 9 6.34 -7.46 13.80
C THR A 9 7.52 -6.87 13.01
N ILE A 10 8.74 -7.19 13.42
CA ILE A 10 9.93 -6.80 12.66
C ILE A 10 9.98 -7.62 11.36
N ASN A 11 10.17 -6.94 10.24
CA ASN A 11 10.27 -7.59 8.93
C ASN A 11 11.60 -8.34 8.82
N ASN A 12 11.54 -9.66 8.98
CA ASN A 12 12.64 -10.59 8.72
C ASN A 12 12.29 -11.55 7.55
N LYS A 13 11.25 -11.21 6.78
CA LYS A 13 10.69 -12.03 5.69
C LYS A 13 10.69 -11.28 4.36
N THR A 14 11.59 -10.33 4.18
CA THR A 14 11.64 -9.46 2.99
C THR A 14 11.67 -10.26 1.70
N GLU A 15 12.42 -11.35 1.64
CA GLU A 15 12.49 -12.22 0.47
C GLU A 15 11.14 -12.91 0.18
N GLN A 16 10.44 -13.38 1.21
CA GLN A 16 9.11 -13.99 1.05
C GLN A 16 8.09 -12.98 0.55
N TYR A 17 8.13 -11.74 1.06
CA TYR A 17 7.28 -10.65 0.58
C TYR A 17 7.60 -10.27 -0.86
N ARG A 18 8.88 -10.26 -1.23
CA ARG A 18 9.31 -10.00 -2.60
C ARG A 18 8.76 -11.05 -3.57
N ILE A 19 8.87 -12.33 -3.22
CA ILE A 19 8.32 -13.43 -4.02
C ILE A 19 6.81 -13.27 -4.19
N LYS A 20 6.11 -12.94 -3.12
CA LYS A 20 4.66 -12.71 -3.17
C LYS A 20 4.29 -11.52 -4.05
N PHE A 21 5.06 -10.43 -3.95
CA PHE A 21 4.92 -9.28 -4.84
C PHE A 21 5.09 -9.69 -6.31
N GLU A 22 6.10 -10.46 -6.63
CA GLU A 22 6.36 -10.90 -8.01
C GLU A 22 5.23 -11.77 -8.57
N GLU A 23 4.68 -12.65 -7.76
CA GLU A 23 3.51 -13.47 -8.14
C GLU A 23 2.30 -12.60 -8.47
N ILE A 24 1.99 -11.64 -7.62
CA ILE A 24 0.89 -10.70 -7.83
C ILE A 24 1.14 -9.84 -9.06
N ASN A 25 2.35 -9.37 -9.23
CA ASN A 25 2.76 -8.53 -10.36
C ASN A 25 2.53 -9.22 -11.70
N LYS A 26 2.86 -10.49 -11.80
CA LYS A 26 2.60 -11.30 -13.02
C LYS A 26 1.11 -11.34 -13.36
N ILE A 27 0.26 -11.48 -12.36
CA ILE A 27 -1.19 -11.46 -12.53
C ILE A 27 -1.66 -10.08 -12.99
N LEU A 28 -1.23 -9.02 -12.33
CA LEU A 28 -1.66 -7.65 -12.61
C LEU A 28 -1.34 -7.21 -14.05
N ILE A 29 -0.15 -7.51 -14.51
CA ILE A 29 0.31 -7.08 -15.85
C ILE A 29 -0.58 -7.63 -16.96
N THR A 30 -1.11 -8.84 -16.78
CA THR A 30 -1.97 -9.49 -17.77
C THR A 30 -3.46 -9.30 -17.51
N LEU A 31 -3.83 -8.85 -16.32
CA LEU A 31 -5.21 -8.77 -15.88
C LEU A 31 -5.95 -7.55 -16.44
N LEU A 32 -5.31 -6.40 -16.45
CA LEU A 32 -5.93 -5.13 -16.76
C LEU A 32 -5.78 -4.77 -18.26
N ASP A 33 -6.84 -4.21 -18.83
CA ASP A 33 -6.80 -3.62 -20.19
C ASP A 33 -6.05 -2.28 -20.14
N THR A 34 -6.17 -1.55 -19.02
CA THR A 34 -5.41 -0.31 -18.81
C THR A 34 -3.93 -0.62 -18.79
N PRO A 35 -3.11 -0.01 -19.66
CA PRO A 35 -1.67 -0.27 -19.67
C PRO A 35 -1.01 0.12 -18.36
N ILE A 36 -0.34 -0.84 -17.74
CA ILE A 36 0.52 -0.60 -16.58
C ILE A 36 1.91 -0.24 -17.09
N ILE A 37 2.36 0.95 -16.72
CA ILE A 37 3.68 1.45 -17.12
C ILE A 37 4.76 0.83 -16.25
N LYS A 38 4.48 0.73 -14.93
CA LYS A 38 5.47 0.30 -13.94
C LYS A 38 4.77 -0.15 -12.67
N THR A 39 5.37 -1.12 -11.99
CA THR A 39 4.98 -1.54 -10.64
C THR A 39 6.20 -1.52 -9.74
N MET A 40 5.98 -1.26 -8.45
CA MET A 40 7.04 -1.29 -7.43
C MET A 40 6.50 -1.87 -6.13
N HIS A 41 7.30 -2.73 -5.51
CA HIS A 41 7.07 -3.12 -4.13
C HIS A 41 7.54 -1.99 -3.21
N ILE A 42 6.65 -1.43 -2.43
CA ILE A 42 6.92 -0.30 -1.53
C ILE A 42 6.49 -0.65 -0.10
N GLY A 43 6.73 0.29 0.83
CA GLY A 43 6.29 0.17 2.21
C GLY A 43 7.15 -0.76 3.05
N SER A 44 6.67 -1.06 4.25
CA SER A 44 7.45 -1.77 5.27
C SER A 44 7.81 -3.21 4.91
N THR A 45 7.00 -3.90 4.10
CA THR A 45 7.31 -5.27 3.67
C THR A 45 8.46 -5.32 2.65
N SER A 46 8.80 -4.18 2.04
CA SER A 46 9.92 -4.07 1.08
C SER A 46 11.24 -3.75 1.75
N ILE A 47 11.27 -3.51 3.06
CA ILE A 47 12.44 -3.04 3.79
C ILE A 47 12.74 -4.00 4.93
N ASP A 48 13.93 -4.60 4.90
CA ASP A 48 14.39 -5.48 5.97
C ASP A 48 14.53 -4.69 7.28
N GLY A 49 14.07 -5.25 8.38
CA GLY A 49 14.12 -4.61 9.69
C GLY A 49 13.02 -3.58 9.96
N ALA A 50 12.13 -3.30 9.00
CA ALA A 50 11.00 -2.41 9.22
C ALA A 50 9.95 -3.06 10.10
N LEU A 51 9.32 -2.27 10.97
CA LEU A 51 8.15 -2.73 11.72
C LEU A 51 6.95 -2.77 10.78
N THR A 52 6.34 -3.94 10.62
CA THR A 52 5.31 -4.16 9.60
C THR A 52 4.11 -4.94 10.12
N SER A 53 2.94 -4.66 9.55
CA SER A 53 1.72 -5.46 9.73
C SER A 53 1.62 -6.64 8.74
N GLY A 54 2.57 -6.77 7.82
CA GLY A 54 2.59 -7.84 6.82
C GLY A 54 1.75 -7.58 5.58
N ILE A 55 1.12 -6.40 5.46
CA ILE A 55 0.39 -6.00 4.26
C ILE A 55 1.38 -5.56 3.20
N ILE A 56 1.34 -6.21 2.04
CA ILE A 56 2.22 -5.87 0.92
C ILE A 56 1.65 -4.66 0.18
N ASP A 57 2.40 -3.56 0.14
CA ASP A 57 2.03 -2.37 -0.63
C ASP A 57 2.68 -2.41 -2.01
N ILE A 58 1.87 -2.25 -3.03
CA ILE A 58 2.32 -2.22 -4.43
C ILE A 58 1.92 -0.89 -5.05
N LEU A 59 2.90 -0.15 -5.54
CA LEU A 59 2.67 1.04 -6.35
C LEU A 59 2.46 0.60 -7.80
N VAL A 60 1.33 1.00 -8.38
CA VAL A 60 0.99 0.71 -9.78
C VAL A 60 0.88 2.02 -10.53
N VAL A 61 1.72 2.21 -11.53
CA VAL A 61 1.74 3.43 -12.34
C VAL A 61 1.02 3.18 -13.65
N VAL A 62 -0.01 3.98 -13.92
CA VAL A 62 -0.78 3.94 -15.16
C VAL A 62 -0.68 5.30 -15.87
N LYS A 63 -1.00 5.33 -17.14
CA LYS A 63 -0.97 6.57 -17.91
C LYS A 63 -2.07 7.54 -17.48
N SER A 64 -3.27 7.02 -17.25
CA SER A 64 -4.44 7.81 -16.82
C SER A 64 -5.38 6.97 -15.97
N LEU A 65 -5.80 7.52 -14.82
CA LEU A 65 -6.81 6.88 -13.97
C LEU A 65 -8.17 6.83 -14.66
N HIS A 66 -8.46 7.77 -15.57
CA HIS A 66 -9.69 7.76 -16.35
C HIS A 66 -9.76 6.62 -17.36
N ALA A 67 -8.63 6.01 -17.69
CA ALA A 67 -8.59 4.82 -18.54
C ALA A 67 -9.00 3.54 -17.82
N MET A 68 -9.04 3.55 -16.49
CA MET A 68 -9.52 2.43 -15.69
C MET A 68 -11.00 2.20 -15.93
N THR A 69 -11.35 1.03 -16.43
CA THR A 69 -12.72 0.69 -16.84
C THR A 69 -13.45 -0.10 -15.76
N THR A 70 -14.79 -0.19 -15.90
CA THR A 70 -15.60 -1.09 -15.07
C THR A 70 -15.16 -2.55 -15.23
N LEU A 71 -14.67 -2.93 -16.41
CA LEU A 71 -14.14 -4.27 -16.65
C LEU A 71 -12.85 -4.52 -15.87
N ASP A 72 -11.96 -3.54 -15.81
CA ASP A 72 -10.75 -3.63 -14.99
C ASP A 72 -11.11 -3.85 -13.51
N GLU A 73 -12.09 -3.11 -12.99
CA GLU A 73 -12.56 -3.27 -11.62
C GLU A 73 -13.15 -4.66 -11.36
N LYS A 74 -13.96 -5.18 -12.29
CA LYS A 74 -14.50 -6.54 -12.18
C LYS A 74 -13.40 -7.60 -12.16
N ARG A 75 -12.38 -7.45 -12.98
CA ARG A 75 -11.23 -8.35 -13.02
C ARG A 75 -10.45 -8.32 -11.71
N LEU A 76 -10.25 -7.15 -11.14
CA LEU A 76 -9.64 -6.99 -9.81
C LEU A 76 -10.48 -7.66 -8.74
N ASN A 77 -11.80 -7.49 -8.76
CA ASN A 77 -12.71 -8.12 -7.81
C ASN A 77 -12.64 -9.66 -7.89
N LEU A 78 -12.49 -10.23 -9.08
CA LEU A 78 -12.32 -11.67 -9.26
C LEU A 78 -11.03 -12.20 -8.62
N GLN A 79 -10.03 -11.35 -8.44
CA GLN A 79 -8.78 -11.65 -7.74
C GLN A 79 -8.81 -11.22 -6.27
N ASN A 80 -10.00 -10.96 -5.72
CA ASN A 80 -10.24 -10.52 -4.34
C ASN A 80 -9.67 -9.14 -4.01
N PHE A 81 -9.44 -8.30 -5.01
CA PHE A 81 -9.11 -6.89 -4.82
C PHE A 81 -10.37 -6.05 -4.87
N TYR A 82 -10.59 -5.24 -3.85
CA TYR A 82 -11.76 -4.37 -3.73
C TYR A 82 -11.32 -2.94 -3.49
N ARG A 83 -11.99 -2.01 -4.17
CA ARG A 83 -11.68 -0.59 -4.06
C ARG A 83 -11.97 -0.09 -2.65
N LEU A 84 -11.00 0.60 -2.06
CA LEU A 84 -11.19 1.29 -0.79
C LEU A 84 -11.78 2.68 -1.04
N HIS A 85 -12.79 3.03 -0.28
CA HIS A 85 -13.39 4.36 -0.33
C HIS A 85 -12.53 5.35 0.45
N HIS A 86 -12.08 6.38 -0.24
CA HIS A 86 -11.35 7.50 0.35
C HIS A 86 -11.67 8.76 -0.46
N PRO A 87 -11.47 9.98 0.10
CA PRO A 87 -11.60 11.21 -0.68
C PRO A 87 -10.68 11.14 -1.91
N TYR A 88 -11.20 11.59 -3.07
CA TYR A 88 -10.42 11.57 -4.30
C TYR A 88 -9.16 12.42 -4.16
N GLN A 89 -8.01 11.82 -4.33
CA GLN A 89 -6.70 12.44 -4.21
C GLN A 89 -5.78 12.08 -5.39
N LYS A 90 -6.36 11.92 -6.59
CA LYS A 90 -5.66 11.51 -7.80
C LYS A 90 -4.96 10.16 -7.68
N LYS A 91 -5.59 9.25 -6.94
CA LYS A 91 -5.17 7.86 -6.79
C LYS A 91 -6.38 6.96 -6.61
N CYS A 92 -6.23 5.68 -6.93
CA CYS A 92 -7.16 4.62 -6.57
C CYS A 92 -6.44 3.61 -5.69
N VAL A 93 -7.08 3.18 -4.61
CA VAL A 93 -6.52 2.18 -3.71
C VAL A 93 -7.43 0.96 -3.71
N TYR A 94 -6.84 -0.22 -3.91
CA TYR A 94 -7.52 -1.52 -3.83
C TYR A 94 -6.85 -2.36 -2.75
N ALA A 95 -7.64 -3.07 -1.97
CA ALA A 95 -7.13 -4.02 -0.98
C ALA A 95 -7.52 -5.45 -1.37
N GLN A 96 -6.58 -6.38 -1.24
CA GLN A 96 -6.86 -7.80 -1.34
C GLN A 96 -7.02 -8.36 0.07
N PHE A 97 -8.07 -9.15 0.25
CA PHE A 97 -8.38 -9.78 1.52
C PHE A 97 -8.18 -11.30 1.41
N SER A 98 -7.51 -11.88 2.42
CA SER A 98 -7.42 -13.34 2.55
C SER A 98 -8.73 -13.93 3.10
N ASN A 99 -9.47 -13.13 3.86
CA ASN A 99 -10.74 -13.50 4.46
C ASN A 99 -11.67 -12.28 4.48
N LEU A 100 -12.76 -12.36 3.72
CA LEU A 100 -13.75 -11.27 3.61
C LEU A 100 -14.61 -11.10 4.87
N GLN A 101 -14.80 -12.16 5.63
CA GLN A 101 -15.59 -12.08 6.88
C GLN A 101 -14.83 -11.29 7.96
N SER A 102 -13.53 -11.54 8.10
CA SER A 102 -12.68 -10.84 9.08
C SER A 102 -12.06 -9.57 8.53
N LEU A 103 -12.20 -9.27 7.23
CA LEU A 103 -11.56 -8.15 6.53
C LEU A 103 -10.04 -8.12 6.75
N THR A 104 -9.41 -9.30 6.69
CA THR A 104 -7.95 -9.42 6.82
C THR A 104 -7.28 -9.04 5.52
N GLU A 105 -6.68 -7.85 5.48
CA GLU A 105 -5.92 -7.37 4.33
C GLU A 105 -4.58 -8.07 4.22
N VAL A 106 -4.18 -8.41 3.00
CA VAL A 106 -2.86 -9.02 2.72
C VAL A 106 -2.06 -8.23 1.71
N VAL A 107 -2.73 -7.51 0.80
CA VAL A 107 -2.10 -6.69 -0.23
C VAL A 107 -2.88 -5.40 -0.43
N ARG A 108 -2.17 -4.32 -0.70
CA ARG A 108 -2.78 -3.04 -1.05
C ARG A 108 -2.14 -2.49 -2.32
N LEU A 109 -2.97 -2.19 -3.32
CA LEU A 109 -2.53 -1.57 -4.56
C LEU A 109 -2.78 -0.07 -4.49
N HIS A 110 -1.74 0.71 -4.77
CA HIS A 110 -1.81 2.17 -4.89
C HIS A 110 -1.63 2.53 -6.35
N ILE A 111 -2.75 2.83 -7.03
CA ILE A 111 -2.74 3.14 -8.48
C ILE A 111 -2.67 4.64 -8.67
N VAL A 112 -1.63 5.09 -9.36
CA VAL A 112 -1.35 6.53 -9.60
C VAL A 112 -1.02 6.78 -11.06
N GLU A 113 -1.14 8.03 -11.48
CA GLU A 113 -0.79 8.44 -12.84
C GLU A 113 0.70 8.74 -12.98
N GLU A 114 1.25 8.43 -14.15
CA GLU A 114 2.66 8.62 -14.51
C GLU A 114 3.14 10.06 -14.28
N ASP A 115 2.34 11.06 -14.68
CA ASP A 115 2.70 12.48 -14.58
C ASP A 115 2.15 13.15 -13.32
N GLY A 116 1.59 12.38 -12.39
CA GLY A 116 0.94 12.91 -11.21
C GLY A 116 1.90 13.22 -10.07
N LYS A 117 1.53 14.21 -9.25
CA LYS A 117 2.24 14.54 -8.01
C LYS A 117 2.24 13.37 -7.02
N LYS A 118 1.22 12.51 -7.06
CA LYS A 118 1.11 11.35 -6.16
C LYS A 118 2.23 10.36 -6.39
N LEU A 119 2.64 10.11 -7.63
CA LEU A 119 3.78 9.24 -7.92
C LEU A 119 5.04 9.73 -7.20
N ASN A 120 5.36 11.02 -7.33
CA ASN A 120 6.52 11.61 -6.66
C ASN A 120 6.41 11.53 -5.13
N GLN A 121 5.22 11.73 -4.57
CA GLN A 121 4.98 11.57 -3.13
C GLN A 121 5.25 10.15 -2.66
N TYR A 122 4.80 9.12 -3.38
CA TYR A 122 5.08 7.72 -3.05
C TYR A 122 6.56 7.39 -3.15
N LEU A 123 7.24 7.83 -4.20
CA LEU A 123 8.67 7.58 -4.40
C LEU A 123 9.51 8.27 -3.33
N THR A 124 9.20 9.53 -3.02
CA THR A 124 9.86 10.28 -1.96
C THR A 124 9.58 9.67 -0.59
N GLY A 125 8.34 9.28 -0.32
CA GLY A 125 7.94 8.60 0.90
C GLY A 125 8.70 7.29 1.11
N GLN A 126 8.89 6.51 0.06
CA GLN A 126 9.68 5.26 0.11
C GLN A 126 11.15 5.54 0.43
N SER A 127 11.75 6.56 -0.19
CA SER A 127 13.13 6.95 0.09
C SER A 127 13.30 7.40 1.55
N ILE A 128 12.38 8.21 2.07
CA ILE A 128 12.37 8.65 3.46
C ILE A 128 12.25 7.45 4.40
N LEU A 129 11.38 6.51 4.09
CA LEU A 129 11.17 5.32 4.90
C LEU A 129 12.45 4.47 4.98
N ILE A 130 13.16 4.30 3.88
CA ILE A 130 14.44 3.59 3.83
C ILE A 130 15.50 4.31 4.68
N GLU A 131 15.62 5.62 4.55
CA GLU A 131 16.61 6.41 5.27
C GLU A 131 16.33 6.53 6.77
N GLN A 132 15.06 6.58 7.16
CA GLN A 132 14.63 6.85 8.53
C GLN A 132 13.87 5.68 9.17
N ILE A 133 14.23 4.46 8.80
CA ILE A 133 13.48 3.28 9.23
C ILE A 133 13.41 3.13 10.75
N GLN A 134 14.46 3.47 11.48
CA GLN A 134 14.48 3.37 12.94
C GLN A 134 13.50 4.36 13.59
N ALA A 135 13.50 5.60 13.13
CA ALA A 135 12.58 6.62 13.61
C ALA A 135 11.11 6.24 13.31
N PHE A 136 10.87 5.72 12.13
CA PHE A 136 9.54 5.25 11.73
C PHE A 136 9.06 4.07 12.57
N ASN A 137 9.94 3.11 12.85
CA ASN A 137 9.64 1.96 13.73
C ASN A 137 9.25 2.43 15.12
N GLN A 138 9.99 3.35 15.71
CA GLN A 138 9.69 3.92 17.03
C GLN A 138 8.33 4.62 17.04
N TYR A 139 8.05 5.42 16.01
CA TYR A 139 6.77 6.12 15.87
C TYR A 139 5.60 5.14 15.75
N LYS A 140 5.70 4.12 14.88
CA LYS A 140 4.66 3.09 14.73
C LYS A 140 4.42 2.33 16.03
N LYS A 141 5.48 1.98 16.73
CA LYS A 141 5.40 1.23 17.99
C LYS A 141 4.67 2.04 19.06
N ALA A 142 4.96 3.33 19.19
CA ALA A 142 4.28 4.21 20.11
C ALA A 142 2.79 4.35 19.77
N LEU A 143 2.46 4.55 18.51
CA LEU A 143 1.08 4.71 18.05
C LEU A 143 0.23 3.46 18.23
N ASN A 144 0.80 2.27 18.05
CA ASN A 144 0.04 1.03 18.06
C ASN A 144 -0.52 0.69 19.45
N HIS A 145 0.04 1.24 20.53
CA HIS A 145 -0.39 0.96 21.90
C HIS A 145 -1.54 1.83 22.40
N GLU A 146 -1.74 3.01 21.86
CA GLU A 146 -2.56 4.05 22.51
C GLU A 146 -3.80 4.49 21.74
N ILE A 147 -3.98 4.13 20.48
CA ILE A 147 -5.00 4.75 19.62
C ILE A 147 -5.81 3.75 18.78
N SER A 148 -6.95 4.22 18.24
CA SER A 148 -7.79 3.46 17.31
C SER A 148 -7.09 3.27 15.95
N VAL A 149 -7.60 2.31 15.13
CA VAL A 149 -7.07 2.06 13.77
C VAL A 149 -7.15 3.32 12.92
N LYS A 150 -8.25 4.07 13.01
CA LYS A 150 -8.44 5.30 12.24
C LYS A 150 -7.41 6.36 12.61
N GLU A 151 -7.20 6.58 13.91
CA GLU A 151 -6.20 7.53 14.40
C GLU A 151 -4.79 7.11 14.01
N TYR A 152 -4.49 5.81 14.09
CA TYR A 152 -3.21 5.26 13.66
C TYR A 152 -2.93 5.58 12.19
N GLU A 153 -3.88 5.32 11.28
CA GLU A 153 -3.72 5.58 9.86
C GLU A 153 -3.57 7.10 9.57
N ASN A 154 -4.34 7.93 10.26
CA ASN A 154 -4.24 9.38 10.13
C ASN A 154 -2.89 9.91 10.59
N LYS A 155 -2.40 9.49 11.74
CA LYS A 155 -1.11 9.92 12.28
C LYS A 155 0.06 9.41 11.45
N LYS A 156 -0.04 8.20 10.91
CA LYS A 156 0.94 7.66 9.95
C LYS A 156 1.02 8.54 8.71
N SER A 157 -0.12 8.93 8.15
CA SER A 157 -0.17 9.86 7.01
C SER A 157 0.41 11.22 7.35
N GLU A 158 0.10 11.76 8.53
CA GLU A 158 0.67 13.05 9.01
C GLU A 158 2.18 12.98 9.17
N TRP A 159 2.72 11.87 9.65
CA TRP A 159 4.18 11.69 9.77
C TRP A 159 4.85 11.82 8.40
N PHE A 160 4.33 11.15 7.37
CA PHE A 160 4.84 11.26 6.01
C PHE A 160 4.69 12.67 5.46
N LYS A 161 3.55 13.32 5.66
CA LYS A 161 3.33 14.71 5.21
C LYS A 161 4.35 15.67 5.82
N ARG A 162 4.64 15.56 7.12
CA ARG A 162 5.65 16.38 7.79
C ARG A 162 7.04 16.18 7.21
N LYS A 163 7.42 14.94 6.90
CA LYS A 163 8.72 14.61 6.30
C LYS A 163 8.82 15.11 4.86
N LEU A 164 7.72 15.08 4.11
CA LEU A 164 7.69 15.56 2.72
C LEU A 164 7.72 17.09 2.60
N SER A 165 7.30 17.83 3.63
CA SER A 165 7.24 19.29 3.62
C SER A 165 8.54 19.99 4.05
N VAL A 166 9.56 19.25 4.44
CA VAL A 166 10.86 19.77 4.86
C VAL A 166 11.83 19.89 3.69
#